data_8ed6d05450ae8ee3318cca17aba6dc35
#
_entry.id   8ed6d05450ae8ee3318cca17aba6dc35
#
_cell.length_a   1.000
_cell.length_b   1.000
_cell.length_c   1.000
_cell.angle_alpha   90.00
_cell.angle_beta   90.00
_cell.angle_gamma   90.00
#
_symmetry.space_group_name_H-M   'P 1'
#
loop_
_entity.id
_entity.type
_entity.pdbx_description
1 polymer ?
#
loop_
_entity_poly.entity_id
_entity_poly.type
_entity_poly.pdbx_seq_one_letter_code
_entity_poly.pdbx_strand_id
1 'polypeptide(L)'
;MKRYSSIIYIVSLACASLIFTGCATNQATAPIPANSGHLIVTRVANFGESLGLVVSVDGKDVGSFSEGRNYSGYLSAGQHVITARADPHQPGARPGRKTVTVQAGHTYSYTAAWSGGNLVLVRNP
;
A
#
# COMPACT_ATOMS: atom_id res chain seq x y z
N MET A 1 37.99 60.45 15.58
CA MET A 1 37.59 60.04 15.58
C MET A 1 36.91 59.15 15.33
N LYS A 2 36.60 58.76 15.22
CA LYS A 2 36.05 58.05 15.05
C LYS A 2 35.23 57.32 14.94
N ARG A 3 34.92 56.90 14.82
CA ARG A 3 34.33 56.26 14.72
C ARG A 3 33.59 55.50 14.46
N TYR A 4 33.23 55.03 14.45
CA TYR A 4 32.70 54.32 14.33
C TYR A 4 31.95 53.65 14.19
N SER A 5 31.73 53.31 14.22
CA SER A 5 31.16 52.79 14.11
C SER A 5 30.45 52.00 13.94
N SER A 6 30.24 51.76 13.87
CA SER A 6 29.65 51.20 13.74
C SER A 6 28.98 50.30 13.53
N ILE A 7 28.76 49.96 13.48
CA ILE A 7 28.35 49.25 13.28
C ILE A 7 27.65 48.40 13.17
N ILE A 8 27.30 48.04 13.05
CA ILE A 8 26.79 47.37 12.88
C ILE A 8 26.14 46.48 12.81
N TYR A 9 25.79 46.11 12.69
CA TYR A 9 25.32 45.43 12.66
C TYR A 9 24.63 44.63 12.52
N ILE A 10 24.35 44.38 12.45
CA ILE A 10 23.84 43.78 12.30
C ILE A 10 23.25 42.91 12.21
N VAL A 11 22.97 42.52 12.11
CA VAL A 11 22.51 41.86 11.99
C VAL A 11 21.79 41.00 11.97
N SER A 12 21.51 40.72 11.83
CA SER A 12 20.93 40.07 11.80
C SER A 12 20.30 39.21 11.66
N LEU A 13 20.00 38.78 11.57
CA LEU A 13 19.54 38.09 11.44
C LEU A 13 18.87 37.22 11.38
N ALA A 14 18.57 37.00 11.28
CA ALA A 14 18.04 36.34 11.18
C ALA A 14 17.38 35.42 11.09
N CYS A 15 17.14 35.00 11.00
CA CYS A 15 16.63 34.26 10.88
C CYS A 15 15.95 33.39 10.92
N ALA A 16 15.68 33.04 10.75
CA ALA A 16 15.19 32.37 10.70
C ALA A 16 14.42 31.53 10.68
N SER A 17 14.18 31.22 10.57
CA SER A 17 13.54 30.58 10.53
C SER A 17 12.93 29.60 10.49
N LEU A 18 12.67 29.24 10.40
CA LEU A 18 12.28 28.42 10.32
C LEU A 18 11.55 27.61 10.39
N ILE A 19 11.22 27.33 10.24
CA ILE A 19 10.61 26.73 10.15
C ILE A 19 10.04 25.71 10.19
N PHE A 20 9.72 25.33 10.17
CA PHE A 20 9.27 24.40 10.13
C PHE A 20 8.56 23.79 10.45
N THR A 21 8.30 23.68 10.35
CA THR A 21 7.73 23.12 10.43
C THR A 21 7.15 22.25 10.46
N GLY A 22 6.88 21.96 10.46
CA GLY A 22 6.28 21.22 10.52
C GLY A 22 5.92 20.30 10.51
N CYS A 23 5.85 20.00 10.45
CA CYS A 23 5.52 19.19 10.40
C CYS A 23 4.95 18.39 10.86
N ALA A 24 4.79 18.19 10.89
CA ALA A 24 4.36 17.54 11.17
C ALA A 24 3.60 16.83 11.45
N THR A 25 3.24 16.60 11.38
CA THR A 25 2.51 16.13 11.59
C THR A 25 2.09 15.08 11.51
N ASN A 26 1.92 14.58 11.53
CA ASN A 26 1.66 13.76 11.60
C ASN A 26 0.92 12.89 11.20
N GLN A 27 0.44 12.63 10.86
CA GLN A 27 -0.29 11.89 10.59
C GLN A 27 -0.53 11.29 9.78
N ALA A 28 -0.30 11.25 9.78
CA ALA A 28 -0.75 10.89 9.05
C ALA A 28 -1.06 9.99 8.02
N THR A 29 -1.81 10.19 7.26
CA THR A 29 -2.17 9.39 6.11
C THR A 29 -1.17 9.61 4.99
N ALA A 30 -0.60 8.53 4.48
CA ALA A 30 0.26 8.64 3.31
C ALA A 30 -0.56 9.17 2.14
N PRO A 31 -0.04 10.08 1.36
CA PRO A 31 -0.76 10.58 0.20
C PRO A 31 -0.98 9.45 -0.82
N ILE A 32 -2.10 9.53 -1.52
CA ILE A 32 -2.39 8.58 -2.59
C ILE A 32 -1.44 8.90 -3.75
N PRO A 33 -0.67 7.90 -4.20
CA PRO A 33 0.25 8.15 -5.32
C PRO A 33 -0.52 8.61 -6.55
N ALA A 34 0.05 9.55 -7.28
CA ALA A 34 -0.51 9.99 -8.55
C ALA A 34 -0.48 8.83 -9.55
N ASN A 35 -1.45 8.82 -10.45
CA ASN A 35 -1.51 7.83 -11.52
C ASN A 35 -1.54 6.39 -10.98
N SER A 36 -2.35 6.17 -9.94
CA SER A 36 -2.48 4.86 -9.31
C SER A 36 -3.94 4.52 -9.07
N GLY A 37 -4.22 3.22 -8.95
CA GLY A 37 -5.51 2.69 -8.55
C GLY A 37 -5.39 1.97 -7.22
N HIS A 38 -6.51 1.75 -6.57
CA HIS A 38 -6.56 1.12 -5.26
C HIS A 38 -6.93 -0.36 -5.42
N LEU A 39 -6.11 -1.24 -4.85
CA LEU A 39 -6.36 -2.67 -4.86
C LEU A 39 -6.70 -3.14 -3.47
N ILE A 40 -7.80 -3.88 -3.36
CA ILE A 40 -8.23 -4.51 -2.10
C ILE A 40 -8.37 -6.00 -2.36
N VAL A 41 -7.76 -6.81 -1.50
CA VAL A 41 -7.92 -8.26 -1.54
C VAL A 41 -8.38 -8.74 -0.18
N THR A 42 -9.56 -9.36 -0.16
CA THR A 42 -10.22 -9.82 1.05
C THR A 42 -10.14 -11.34 1.13
N ARG A 43 -9.93 -11.87 2.33
CA ARG A 43 -10.06 -13.31 2.57
C ARG A 43 -11.53 -13.66 2.68
N VAL A 44 -11.94 -14.77 2.06
CA VAL A 44 -13.27 -15.29 2.29
C VAL A 44 -13.37 -15.77 3.75
N ALA A 45 -14.58 -15.70 4.33
CA ALA A 45 -14.77 -15.99 5.74
C ALA A 45 -14.30 -17.41 6.13
N ASN A 46 -14.51 -18.38 5.26
CA ASN A 46 -14.13 -19.77 5.51
C ASN A 46 -12.79 -20.14 4.88
N PHE A 47 -11.88 -19.19 4.81
CA PHE A 47 -10.55 -19.41 4.20
C PHE A 47 -9.76 -20.48 4.96
N GLY A 48 -9.84 -20.48 6.28
CA GLY A 48 -9.12 -21.40 7.15
C GLY A 48 -8.45 -20.65 8.27
N GLU A 49 -8.75 -21.03 9.50
CA GLU A 49 -8.26 -20.31 10.69
C GLU A 49 -6.75 -20.36 10.82
N SER A 50 -6.16 -21.49 10.43
CA SER A 50 -4.72 -21.67 10.58
C SER A 50 -3.94 -21.26 9.33
N LEU A 51 -4.61 -20.74 8.33
CA LEU A 51 -3.98 -20.39 7.07
C LEU A 51 -3.82 -18.88 6.95
N GLY A 52 -2.67 -18.46 6.43
CA GLY A 52 -2.45 -17.10 6.01
C GLY A 52 -2.76 -16.97 4.52
N LEU A 53 -3.20 -15.80 4.13
CA LEU A 53 -3.35 -15.45 2.72
C LEU A 53 -2.15 -14.61 2.33
N VAL A 54 -1.36 -15.09 1.38
CA VAL A 54 -0.25 -14.31 0.85
C VAL A 54 -0.65 -13.72 -0.48
N VAL A 55 -0.56 -12.41 -0.59
CA VAL A 55 -0.88 -11.68 -1.82
C VAL A 55 0.41 -11.24 -2.46
N SER A 56 0.52 -11.47 -3.76
CA SER A 56 1.67 -11.05 -4.55
C SER A 56 1.18 -10.17 -5.69
N VAL A 57 1.98 -9.19 -6.05
CA VAL A 57 1.74 -8.33 -7.20
C VAL A 57 2.96 -8.41 -8.10
N ASP A 58 2.75 -8.81 -9.35
CA ASP A 58 3.81 -8.95 -10.35
C ASP A 58 4.95 -9.83 -9.86
N GLY A 59 4.60 -10.89 -9.13
CA GLY A 59 5.56 -11.86 -8.64
C GLY A 59 6.23 -11.49 -7.32
N LYS A 60 5.86 -10.36 -6.73
CA LYS A 60 6.46 -9.90 -5.48
C LYS A 60 5.42 -9.93 -4.37
N ASP A 61 5.73 -10.59 -3.26
CA ASP A 61 4.84 -10.65 -2.12
C ASP A 61 4.66 -9.27 -1.51
N VAL A 62 3.41 -8.85 -1.34
CA VAL A 62 3.10 -7.55 -0.75
C VAL A 62 2.51 -7.67 0.65
N GLY A 63 2.15 -8.87 1.07
CA GLY A 63 1.69 -9.06 2.44
C GLY A 63 1.18 -10.46 2.68
N SER A 64 1.08 -10.79 3.97
CA SER A 64 0.51 -12.04 4.45
C SER A 64 -0.55 -11.69 5.48
N PHE A 65 -1.75 -12.23 5.33
CA PHE A 65 -2.92 -11.81 6.09
C PHE A 65 -3.57 -12.97 6.79
N SER A 66 -3.67 -12.86 8.10
CA SER A 66 -4.38 -13.82 8.93
C SER A 66 -5.87 -13.49 8.94
N GLU A 67 -6.63 -14.31 9.66
CA GLU A 67 -8.06 -14.13 9.78
C GLU A 67 -8.43 -12.71 10.20
N GLY A 68 -9.42 -12.15 9.53
CA GLY A 68 -9.88 -10.80 9.81
C GLY A 68 -9.06 -9.69 9.18
N ARG A 69 -8.03 -10.05 8.41
CA ARG A 69 -7.17 -9.06 7.79
C ARG A 69 -7.26 -9.11 6.28
N ASN A 70 -7.11 -7.96 5.67
CA ASN A 70 -7.21 -7.82 4.22
C ASN A 70 -6.05 -6.99 3.70
N TYR A 71 -5.73 -7.19 2.44
CA TYR A 71 -4.76 -6.34 1.76
C TYR A 71 -5.44 -5.09 1.24
N SER A 72 -4.79 -3.95 1.39
CA SER A 72 -5.22 -2.69 0.79
C SER A 72 -3.96 -1.92 0.38
N GLY A 73 -3.86 -1.59 -0.88
CA GLY A 73 -2.69 -0.88 -1.38
C GLY A 73 -2.96 -0.23 -2.72
N TYR A 74 -1.97 0.50 -3.21
CA TYR A 74 -2.07 1.21 -4.48
C TYR A 74 -1.13 0.62 -5.50
N LEU A 75 -1.62 0.49 -6.73
CA LEU A 75 -0.83 0.01 -7.86
C LEU A 75 -0.76 1.10 -8.91
N SER A 76 0.38 1.20 -9.56
CA SER A 76 0.53 2.14 -10.68
C SER A 76 -0.45 1.78 -11.79
N ALA A 77 -0.85 2.77 -12.57
CA ALA A 77 -1.71 2.53 -13.73
C ALA A 77 -0.97 1.59 -14.69
N GLY A 78 -1.72 0.67 -15.28
CA GLY A 78 -1.17 -0.32 -16.19
C GLY A 78 -1.58 -1.72 -15.80
N GLN A 79 -0.99 -2.69 -16.47
CA GLN A 79 -1.33 -4.09 -16.27
C GLN A 79 -0.52 -4.71 -15.13
N HIS A 80 -1.20 -5.42 -14.24
CA HIS A 80 -0.57 -6.10 -13.11
C HIS A 80 -1.14 -7.51 -12.97
N VAL A 81 -0.32 -8.42 -12.45
CA VAL A 81 -0.75 -9.78 -12.15
C VAL A 81 -0.83 -9.92 -10.63
N ILE A 82 -2.03 -10.22 -10.15
CA ILE A 82 -2.28 -10.42 -8.73
C ILE A 82 -2.34 -11.92 -8.48
N THR A 83 -1.62 -12.38 -7.47
CA THR A 83 -1.60 -13.79 -7.09
C THR A 83 -1.95 -13.92 -5.62
N ALA A 84 -2.75 -14.94 -5.30
CA ALA A 84 -3.11 -15.26 -3.93
C ALA A 84 -2.74 -16.71 -3.66
N ARG A 85 -2.08 -16.97 -2.54
CA ARG A 85 -1.75 -18.32 -2.15
C ARG A 85 -1.93 -18.50 -0.65
N ALA A 86 -2.07 -19.74 -0.23
CA ALA A 86 -2.20 -20.06 1.18
C ALA A 86 -0.83 -20.32 1.79
N ASP A 87 -0.67 -19.97 3.06
CA ASP A 87 0.54 -20.25 3.83
C ASP A 87 0.12 -20.80 5.20
N PRO A 88 0.51 -22.02 5.55
CA PRO A 88 1.39 -22.90 4.80
C PRO A 88 0.72 -23.42 3.52
N HIS A 89 1.56 -23.81 2.59
CA HIS A 89 1.10 -24.32 1.30
C HIS A 89 0.24 -25.57 1.49
N GLN A 90 -0.90 -25.59 0.84
CA GLN A 90 -1.80 -26.74 0.90
C GLN A 90 -1.47 -27.68 -0.27
N PRO A 91 -1.15 -28.95 0.02
CA PRO A 91 -0.79 -29.91 -1.04
C PRO A 91 -1.87 -29.97 -2.11
N GLY A 92 -1.44 -29.87 -3.35
CA GLY A 92 -2.34 -29.94 -4.49
C GLY A 92 -3.10 -28.66 -4.80
N ALA A 93 -3.04 -27.66 -3.93
CA ALA A 93 -3.74 -26.41 -4.17
C ALA A 93 -2.93 -25.51 -5.09
N ARG A 94 -3.62 -24.92 -6.04
CA ARG A 94 -3.01 -23.95 -6.94
C ARG A 94 -3.32 -22.53 -6.46
N PRO A 95 -2.38 -21.60 -6.64
CA PRO A 95 -2.65 -20.22 -6.29
C PRO A 95 -3.70 -19.60 -7.22
N GLY A 96 -4.43 -18.65 -6.71
CA GLY A 96 -5.35 -17.84 -7.50
C GLY A 96 -4.56 -16.77 -8.21
N ARG A 97 -4.98 -16.45 -9.44
CA ARG A 97 -4.28 -15.48 -10.27
C ARG A 97 -5.24 -14.66 -11.07
N LYS A 98 -5.00 -13.36 -11.14
CA LYS A 98 -5.80 -12.43 -11.93
C LYS A 98 -4.91 -11.38 -12.55
N THR A 99 -5.16 -11.09 -13.82
CA THR A 99 -4.55 -9.96 -14.49
C THR A 99 -5.52 -8.78 -14.40
N VAL A 100 -5.02 -7.65 -13.93
CA VAL A 100 -5.82 -6.44 -13.72
C VAL A 100 -5.17 -5.30 -14.47
N THR A 101 -5.97 -4.61 -15.28
CA THR A 101 -5.52 -3.36 -15.91
C THR A 101 -5.99 -2.23 -15.04
N VAL A 102 -5.06 -1.57 -14.37
CA VAL A 102 -5.35 -0.54 -13.38
C VAL A 102 -5.44 0.81 -14.06
N GLN A 103 -6.52 1.53 -13.79
CA GLN A 103 -6.70 2.91 -14.22
C GLN A 103 -6.61 3.81 -13.00
N ALA A 104 -5.99 4.96 -13.18
CA ALA A 104 -5.83 5.92 -12.10
C ALA A 104 -7.20 6.31 -11.53
N GLY A 105 -7.29 6.36 -10.21
CA GLY A 105 -8.49 6.76 -9.50
C GLY A 105 -9.55 5.68 -9.34
N HIS A 106 -9.31 4.49 -9.86
CA HIS A 106 -10.27 3.38 -9.77
C HIS A 106 -9.91 2.45 -8.63
N THR A 107 -10.92 1.74 -8.11
CA THR A 107 -10.75 0.75 -7.06
C THR A 107 -11.08 -0.63 -7.61
N TYR A 108 -10.21 -1.58 -7.27
CA TYR A 108 -10.33 -2.97 -7.70
C TYR A 108 -10.38 -3.84 -6.47
N SER A 109 -11.49 -4.54 -6.26
CA SER A 109 -11.70 -5.34 -5.06
C SER A 109 -11.92 -6.79 -5.44
N TYR A 110 -11.17 -7.67 -4.79
CA TYR A 110 -11.25 -9.11 -5.03
C TYR A 110 -11.39 -9.85 -3.72
N THR A 111 -12.02 -11.01 -3.79
CA THR A 111 -12.07 -11.93 -2.66
C THR A 111 -11.26 -13.18 -3.02
N ALA A 112 -10.33 -13.54 -2.16
CA ALA A 112 -9.60 -14.79 -2.30
C ALA A 112 -10.45 -15.88 -1.67
N ALA A 113 -10.79 -16.89 -2.46
CA ALA A 113 -11.71 -17.95 -2.04
C ALA A 113 -11.22 -19.30 -2.55
N TRP A 114 -11.78 -20.36 -2.00
CA TRP A 114 -11.48 -21.72 -2.44
C TRP A 114 -12.51 -22.17 -3.46
N SER A 115 -12.04 -22.82 -4.50
CA SER A 115 -12.90 -23.42 -5.51
C SER A 115 -12.25 -24.73 -5.95
N GLY A 116 -12.89 -25.85 -5.64
CA GLY A 116 -12.37 -27.17 -6.00
C GLY A 116 -10.99 -27.45 -5.45
N GLY A 117 -10.66 -26.92 -4.26
CA GLY A 117 -9.37 -27.12 -3.64
C GLY A 117 -8.29 -26.16 -4.11
N ASN A 118 -8.61 -25.28 -5.03
CA ASN A 118 -7.67 -24.27 -5.53
C ASN A 118 -8.11 -22.90 -5.07
N LEU A 119 -7.17 -21.98 -4.98
CA LEU A 119 -7.50 -20.59 -4.69
C LEU A 119 -7.91 -19.88 -5.96
N VAL A 120 -8.91 -19.02 -5.83
CA VAL A 120 -9.37 -18.17 -6.92
C VAL A 120 -9.52 -16.74 -6.39
N LEU A 121 -9.35 -15.78 -7.28
CA LEU A 121 -9.62 -14.37 -6.99
C LEU A 121 -10.90 -13.97 -7.71
N VAL A 122 -11.92 -13.66 -6.93
CA VAL A 122 -13.24 -13.31 -7.48
C VAL A 122 -13.41 -11.81 -7.40
N ARG A 123 -13.75 -11.18 -8.52
CA ARG A 123 -13.99 -9.73 -8.54
C ARG A 123 -15.26 -9.42 -7.75
N ASN A 124 -15.15 -8.49 -6.83
CA ASN A 124 -16.32 -8.01 -6.11
C ASN A 124 -17.04 -6.95 -6.95
N PRO A 125 -18.37 -6.87 -6.86
CA PRO A 125 -19.12 -5.87 -7.62
C PRO A 125 -18.87 -4.45 -7.15
#